data_fdb0bf79d337389c0a79b1d8acff7242
#
_entry.id   fdb0bf79d337389c0a79b1d8acff7242
#
_cell.length_a   1.000
_cell.length_b   1.000
_cell.length_c   1.000
_cell.angle_alpha   90.00
_cell.angle_beta   90.00
_cell.angle_gamma   90.00
#
_symmetry.space_group_name_H-M   'P 1'
#
loop_
_entity.id
_entity.type
_entity.pdbx_description
1 polymer ?
#
loop_
_entity_poly.entity_id
_entity_poly.type
_entity_poly.pdbx_seq_one_letter_code
_entity_poly.pdbx_strand_id
1 'polypeptide(L)'
;MLEGYYKEKEKRREQGLPALPLNAEQVQAIADLFESGEGSDELLILLENEVPPGVDEAAYVKAAFLKDLALEKISTDLIPPQKAIAMLGTMLGGYSVEALVSVLKTNKFGAEVALALKHTILVYDSFNDIFDLQDENEYAKEIINSWANADWFTNKPKVETEIELTIYKVGGETNTDDFSPAKEAWSRPDIPCLL
;
A
#
# COMPACT_ATOMS: atom_id res chain seq x y z
N MET A 1 23.45 -1.40 3.48
CA MET A 1 22.41 -1.94 2.59
C MET A 1 21.77 -0.87 1.71
N LEU A 2 21.25 0.21 2.26
CA LEU A 2 20.63 1.32 1.48
C LEU A 2 21.61 2.05 0.56
N GLU A 3 22.89 2.16 0.93
CA GLU A 3 23.91 2.74 0.05
C GLU A 3 24.02 2.02 -1.32
N GLY A 4 23.87 0.70 -1.31
CA GLY A 4 23.82 -0.10 -2.56
C GLY A 4 22.60 0.22 -3.41
N TYR A 5 21.43 0.39 -2.77
CA TYR A 5 20.20 0.82 -3.44
C TYR A 5 20.38 2.18 -4.12
N TYR A 6 20.89 3.18 -3.41
CA TYR A 6 21.09 4.52 -3.97
C TYR A 6 22.09 4.55 -5.14
N LYS A 7 23.17 3.77 -5.05
CA LYS A 7 24.12 3.64 -6.16
C LYS A 7 23.48 3.03 -7.41
N GLU A 8 22.68 1.98 -7.23
CA GLU A 8 21.99 1.35 -8.34
C GLU A 8 20.89 2.26 -8.93
N LYS A 9 20.14 2.95 -8.08
CA LYS A 9 19.14 3.95 -8.47
C LYS A 9 19.77 5.03 -9.35
N GLU A 10 20.91 5.58 -8.95
CA GLU A 10 21.62 6.62 -9.72
C GLU A 10 22.12 6.10 -11.06
N LYS A 11 22.76 4.94 -11.07
CA LYS A 11 23.21 4.30 -12.31
C LYS A 11 22.09 4.05 -13.31
N ARG A 12 20.91 3.64 -12.81
CA ARG A 12 19.73 3.43 -13.64
C ARG A 12 19.17 4.75 -14.14
N ARG A 13 19.16 5.78 -13.31
CA ARG A 13 18.75 7.13 -13.70
C ARG A 13 19.60 7.67 -14.87
N GLU A 14 20.90 7.46 -14.85
CA GLU A 14 21.80 7.84 -15.96
C GLU A 14 21.45 7.13 -17.27
N GLN A 15 20.83 5.97 -17.20
CA GLN A 15 20.36 5.18 -18.33
C GLN A 15 18.91 5.49 -18.74
N GLY A 16 18.24 6.43 -18.08
CA GLY A 16 16.83 6.72 -18.27
C GLY A 16 15.89 5.59 -17.79
N LEU A 17 16.35 4.75 -16.88
CA LEU A 17 15.56 3.64 -16.32
C LEU A 17 15.07 3.98 -14.91
N PRO A 18 13.85 3.53 -14.52
CA PRO A 18 13.35 3.68 -13.16
C PRO A 18 14.21 2.88 -12.18
N ALA A 19 14.17 3.26 -10.90
CA ALA A 19 14.80 2.50 -9.82
C ALA A 19 14.24 1.07 -9.76
N LEU A 20 15.04 0.13 -9.27
CA LEU A 20 14.49 -1.18 -8.90
C LEU A 20 13.71 -1.06 -7.60
N PRO A 21 12.64 -1.84 -7.42
CA PRO A 21 11.96 -1.92 -6.13
C PRO A 21 12.90 -2.36 -5.01
N LEU A 22 12.58 -2.00 -3.78
CA LEU A 22 13.29 -2.47 -2.60
C LEU A 22 13.08 -3.98 -2.41
N ASN A 23 14.14 -4.67 -2.02
CA ASN A 23 14.05 -6.06 -1.58
C ASN A 23 13.77 -6.16 -0.06
N ALA A 24 13.51 -7.38 0.43
CA ALA A 24 13.18 -7.63 1.84
C ALA A 24 14.24 -7.13 2.82
N GLU A 25 15.54 -7.31 2.51
CA GLU A 25 16.63 -6.86 3.37
C GLU A 25 16.71 -5.34 3.47
N GLN A 26 16.41 -4.64 2.37
CA GLN A 26 16.38 -3.19 2.32
C GLN A 26 15.17 -2.62 3.07
N VAL A 27 14.00 -3.27 2.95
CA VAL A 27 12.81 -2.90 3.71
C VAL A 27 13.03 -3.13 5.20
N GLN A 28 13.66 -4.25 5.59
CA GLN A 28 14.01 -4.50 6.99
C GLN A 28 14.97 -3.44 7.52
N ALA A 29 15.99 -3.05 6.75
CA ALA A 29 16.91 -2.00 7.17
C ALA A 29 16.21 -0.63 7.36
N ILE A 30 15.19 -0.34 6.55
CA ILE A 30 14.37 0.87 6.73
C ILE A 30 13.54 0.75 8.02
N ALA A 31 12.92 -0.40 8.27
CA ALA A 31 12.16 -0.64 9.50
C ALA A 31 13.04 -0.46 10.75
N ASP A 32 14.24 -1.06 10.76
CA ASP A 32 15.21 -0.93 11.85
C ASP A 32 15.61 0.54 12.11
N LEU A 33 15.77 1.35 11.05
CA LEU A 33 16.05 2.78 11.19
C LEU A 33 14.87 3.55 11.80
N PHE A 34 13.65 3.21 11.44
CA PHE A 34 12.48 3.80 12.10
C PHE A 34 12.38 3.40 13.56
N GLU A 35 12.64 2.15 13.90
CA GLU A 35 12.62 1.66 15.29
C GLU A 35 13.72 2.26 16.15
N SER A 36 14.90 2.54 15.58
CA SER A 36 16.00 3.18 16.28
C SER A 36 15.85 4.71 16.43
N GLY A 37 14.81 5.31 15.83
CA GLY A 37 14.60 6.75 15.84
C GLY A 37 15.40 7.50 14.76
N GLU A 38 16.02 6.79 13.84
CA GLU A 38 16.76 7.35 12.70
C GLU A 38 15.91 7.45 11.42
N GLY A 39 14.58 7.28 11.54
CA GLY A 39 13.63 7.43 10.45
C GLY A 39 13.65 8.84 9.85
N SER A 40 13.39 8.94 8.55
CA SER A 40 13.32 10.20 7.81
C SER A 40 12.19 10.22 6.80
N ASP A 41 11.81 11.41 6.33
CA ASP A 41 10.80 11.55 5.26
C ASP A 41 11.23 10.85 3.97
N GLU A 42 12.52 10.83 3.66
CA GLU A 42 13.03 10.11 2.48
C GLU A 42 12.82 8.61 2.61
N LEU A 43 13.13 8.02 3.77
CA LEU A 43 12.90 6.60 4.03
C LEU A 43 11.41 6.26 4.03
N LEU A 44 10.58 7.18 4.50
CA LEU A 44 9.14 7.01 4.43
C LEU A 44 8.63 6.96 2.99
N ILE A 45 9.10 7.87 2.12
CA ILE A 45 8.77 7.87 0.70
C ILE A 45 9.20 6.54 0.04
N LEU A 46 10.38 6.02 0.37
CA LEU A 46 10.81 4.72 -0.14
C LEU A 46 9.91 3.59 0.34
N LEU A 47 9.56 3.57 1.62
CA LEU A 47 8.67 2.55 2.18
C LEU A 47 7.26 2.61 1.59
N GLU A 48 6.76 3.81 1.30
CA GLU A 48 5.45 3.99 0.69
C GLU A 48 5.42 3.52 -0.78
N ASN A 49 6.41 3.90 -1.58
CA ASN A 49 6.31 3.84 -3.03
C ASN A 49 7.22 2.81 -3.72
N GLU A 50 8.29 2.35 -3.06
CA GLU A 50 9.31 1.52 -3.73
C GLU A 50 9.31 0.06 -3.26
N VAL A 51 8.26 -0.36 -2.51
CA VAL A 51 8.13 -1.76 -2.05
C VAL A 51 7.17 -2.50 -2.96
N PRO A 52 7.56 -3.66 -3.53
CA PRO A 52 6.66 -4.47 -4.34
C PRO A 52 5.40 -4.88 -3.56
N PRO A 53 4.23 -4.93 -4.21
CA PRO A 53 2.98 -5.29 -3.55
C PRO A 53 2.75 -6.81 -3.50
N GLY A 54 1.64 -7.21 -2.93
CA GLY A 54 1.14 -8.57 -2.98
C GLY A 54 1.85 -9.52 -2.05
N VAL A 55 2.47 -10.56 -2.61
CA VAL A 55 3.10 -11.66 -1.88
C VAL A 55 4.63 -11.68 -2.02
N ASP A 56 5.22 -10.58 -2.43
CA ASP A 56 6.67 -10.41 -2.43
C ASP A 56 7.24 -10.43 -1.00
N GLU A 57 8.45 -10.94 -0.82
CA GLU A 57 9.09 -10.99 0.50
C GLU A 57 9.27 -9.59 1.11
N ALA A 58 9.54 -8.58 0.29
CA ALA A 58 9.62 -7.19 0.76
C ALA A 58 8.25 -6.66 1.25
N ALA A 59 7.15 -7.05 0.59
CA ALA A 59 5.80 -6.75 1.04
C ALA A 59 5.47 -7.42 2.39
N TYR A 60 5.95 -8.65 2.60
CA TYR A 60 5.81 -9.31 3.89
C TYR A 60 6.46 -8.52 5.02
N VAL A 61 7.72 -8.10 4.83
CA VAL A 61 8.46 -7.32 5.83
C VAL A 61 7.77 -5.97 6.09
N LYS A 62 7.36 -5.27 5.04
CA LYS A 62 6.59 -4.02 5.16
C LYS A 62 5.31 -4.22 5.95
N ALA A 63 4.52 -5.24 5.62
CA ALA A 63 3.26 -5.51 6.31
C ALA A 63 3.46 -5.86 7.78
N ALA A 64 4.52 -6.63 8.12
CA ALA A 64 4.85 -6.97 9.50
C ALA A 64 5.23 -5.73 10.33
N PHE A 65 6.09 -4.87 9.81
CA PHE A 65 6.48 -3.61 10.43
C PHE A 65 5.27 -2.68 10.64
N LEU A 66 4.46 -2.47 9.62
CA LEU A 66 3.26 -1.63 9.70
C LEU A 66 2.21 -2.20 10.66
N LYS A 67 2.08 -3.53 10.72
CA LYS A 67 1.22 -4.20 11.71
C LYS A 67 1.64 -3.90 13.13
N ASP A 68 2.93 -3.96 13.43
CA ASP A 68 3.43 -3.72 14.77
C ASP A 68 3.29 -2.23 15.18
N LEU A 69 3.41 -1.30 14.24
CA LEU A 69 3.04 0.11 14.44
C LEU A 69 1.53 0.29 14.69
N ALA A 70 0.68 -0.33 13.86
CA ALA A 70 -0.76 -0.24 13.99
C ALA A 70 -1.30 -0.87 15.30
N LEU A 71 -0.61 -1.88 15.80
CA LEU A 71 -0.90 -2.52 17.09
C LEU A 71 -0.24 -1.81 18.29
N GLU A 72 0.47 -0.70 18.04
CA GLU A 72 1.19 0.07 19.07
C GLU A 72 2.23 -0.75 19.85
N LYS A 73 2.80 -1.80 19.24
CA LYS A 73 3.92 -2.56 19.82
C LYS A 73 5.25 -1.83 19.70
N ILE A 74 5.39 -1.06 18.61
CA ILE A 74 6.48 -0.15 18.34
C ILE A 74 5.90 1.23 18.00
N SER A 75 6.69 2.28 18.06
CA SER A 75 6.26 3.63 17.74
C SER A 75 7.34 4.42 17.02
N THR A 76 6.93 5.24 16.08
CA THR A 76 7.80 6.22 15.41
C THR A 76 7.03 7.53 15.21
N ASP A 77 7.74 8.65 15.20
CA ASP A 77 7.11 9.98 15.06
C ASP A 77 6.48 10.18 13.66
N LEU A 78 7.05 9.54 12.62
CA LEU A 78 6.65 9.74 11.22
C LEU A 78 5.53 8.81 10.77
N ILE A 79 5.31 7.69 11.47
CA ILE A 79 4.31 6.69 11.11
C ILE A 79 3.44 6.36 12.31
N PRO A 80 2.48 7.22 12.68
CA PRO A 80 1.50 6.89 13.72
C PRO A 80 0.61 5.73 13.27
N PRO A 81 -0.10 5.04 14.20
CA PRO A 81 -0.93 3.87 13.90
C PRO A 81 -1.91 4.05 12.75
N GLN A 82 -2.57 5.21 12.66
CA GLN A 82 -3.52 5.50 11.60
C GLN A 82 -2.83 5.56 10.22
N LYS A 83 -1.63 6.13 10.15
CA LYS A 83 -0.84 6.15 8.92
C LYS A 83 -0.38 4.74 8.53
N ALA A 84 0.05 3.93 9.49
CA ALA A 84 0.41 2.54 9.24
C ALA A 84 -0.78 1.74 8.67
N ILE A 85 -1.99 1.92 9.21
CA ILE A 85 -3.22 1.31 8.69
C ILE A 85 -3.52 1.79 7.27
N ALA A 86 -3.41 3.09 6.99
CA ALA A 86 -3.60 3.63 5.65
C ALA A 86 -2.60 3.03 4.64
N MET A 87 -1.32 2.92 5.03
CA MET A 87 -0.29 2.28 4.20
C MET A 87 -0.57 0.80 3.95
N LEU A 88 -1.06 0.05 4.95
CA LEU A 88 -1.53 -1.34 4.76
C LEU A 88 -2.68 -1.39 3.74
N GLY A 89 -3.60 -0.44 3.79
CA GLY A 89 -4.72 -0.34 2.85
C GLY A 89 -4.28 -0.14 1.39
N THR A 90 -3.16 0.54 1.15
CA THR A 90 -2.63 0.75 -0.22
C THR A 90 -1.99 -0.50 -0.82
N MET A 91 -1.70 -1.53 -0.02
CA MET A 91 -1.13 -2.79 -0.52
C MET A 91 -2.17 -3.69 -1.21
N LEU A 92 -3.46 -3.44 -1.03
CA LEU A 92 -4.62 -4.03 -1.72
C LEU A 92 -4.71 -5.56 -1.69
N GLY A 93 -4.17 -6.19 -0.68
CA GLY A 93 -4.24 -7.64 -0.50
C GLY A 93 -2.93 -8.27 -0.04
N GLY A 94 -2.85 -9.61 -0.14
CA GLY A 94 -1.70 -10.36 0.34
C GLY A 94 -1.48 -10.20 1.85
N TYR A 95 -0.24 -9.96 2.27
CA TYR A 95 0.14 -9.87 3.68
C TYR A 95 -0.51 -8.71 4.45
N SER A 96 -0.96 -7.66 3.77
CA SER A 96 -1.62 -6.53 4.41
C SER A 96 -2.98 -6.90 5.02
N VAL A 97 -3.68 -7.88 4.46
CA VAL A 97 -5.01 -8.29 4.92
C VAL A 97 -4.95 -8.89 6.31
N GLU A 98 -4.03 -9.83 6.54
CA GLU A 98 -3.83 -10.44 7.86
C GLU A 98 -3.44 -9.40 8.91
N ALA A 99 -2.61 -8.41 8.52
CA ALA A 99 -2.22 -7.31 9.37
C ALA A 99 -3.46 -6.46 9.77
N LEU A 100 -4.27 -6.04 8.80
CA LEU A 100 -5.49 -5.27 9.03
C LEU A 100 -6.52 -6.04 9.87
N VAL A 101 -6.73 -7.33 9.61
CA VAL A 101 -7.62 -8.19 10.40
C VAL A 101 -7.14 -8.30 11.85
N SER A 102 -5.82 -8.39 12.05
CA SER A 102 -5.24 -8.42 13.40
C SER A 102 -5.54 -7.13 14.19
N VAL A 103 -5.49 -5.97 13.50
CA VAL A 103 -5.85 -4.68 14.12
C VAL A 103 -7.36 -4.60 14.36
N LEU A 104 -8.19 -5.05 13.41
CA LEU A 104 -9.65 -5.08 13.55
C LEU A 104 -10.11 -5.83 14.81
N LYS A 105 -9.46 -6.97 15.11
CA LYS A 105 -9.73 -7.80 16.29
C LYS A 105 -9.48 -7.08 17.62
N THR A 106 -8.71 -6.00 17.62
CA THR A 106 -8.45 -5.21 18.86
C THR A 106 -9.53 -4.17 19.18
N ASN A 107 -10.43 -3.90 18.24
CA ASN A 107 -11.41 -2.80 18.31
C ASN A 107 -10.77 -1.39 18.41
N LYS A 108 -9.44 -1.29 18.29
CA LYS A 108 -8.75 0.00 18.13
C LYS A 108 -8.74 0.39 16.66
N PHE A 109 -8.83 1.67 16.37
CA PHE A 109 -8.77 2.18 15.01
C PHE A 109 -9.74 1.52 14.03
N GLY A 110 -10.91 1.08 14.54
CA GLY A 110 -11.86 0.30 13.74
C GLY A 110 -12.35 1.02 12.48
N ALA A 111 -12.56 2.33 12.56
CA ALA A 111 -12.97 3.15 11.41
C ALA A 111 -11.90 3.20 10.32
N GLU A 112 -10.63 3.39 10.69
CA GLU A 112 -9.50 3.42 9.77
C GLU A 112 -9.29 2.06 9.11
N VAL A 113 -9.37 0.98 9.89
CA VAL A 113 -9.28 -0.39 9.37
C VAL A 113 -10.44 -0.71 8.44
N ALA A 114 -11.66 -0.30 8.80
CA ALA A 114 -12.83 -0.49 7.93
C ALA A 114 -12.64 0.27 6.60
N LEU A 115 -12.15 1.51 6.64
CA LEU A 115 -11.85 2.26 5.43
C LEU A 115 -10.84 1.52 4.53
N ALA A 116 -9.76 1.00 5.09
CA ALA A 116 -8.76 0.24 4.35
C ALA A 116 -9.34 -1.06 3.75
N LEU A 117 -10.05 -1.86 4.54
CA LEU A 117 -10.59 -3.15 4.12
C LEU A 117 -11.74 -3.05 3.13
N LYS A 118 -12.57 -2.01 3.17
CA LYS A 118 -13.63 -1.79 2.18
C LYS A 118 -13.11 -1.66 0.75
N HIS A 119 -11.89 -1.16 0.59
CA HIS A 119 -11.23 -1.03 -0.72
C HIS A 119 -10.37 -2.26 -1.06
N THR A 120 -10.16 -3.18 -0.13
CA THR A 120 -9.39 -4.39 -0.34
C THR A 120 -10.34 -5.55 -0.65
N ILE A 121 -10.37 -5.97 -1.90
CA ILE A 121 -11.30 -7.03 -2.39
C ILE A 121 -10.64 -8.41 -2.50
N LEU A 122 -9.32 -8.49 -2.46
CA LEU A 122 -8.57 -9.75 -2.52
C LEU A 122 -8.25 -10.24 -1.10
N VAL A 123 -9.28 -10.68 -0.39
CA VAL A 123 -9.19 -11.05 1.03
C VAL A 123 -9.08 -12.55 1.28
N TYR A 124 -9.42 -13.38 0.29
CA TYR A 124 -9.31 -14.84 0.33
C TYR A 124 -9.80 -15.46 1.64
N ASP A 125 -8.98 -16.26 2.31
CA ASP A 125 -9.34 -16.95 3.56
C ASP A 125 -9.68 -16.00 4.71
N SER A 126 -9.11 -14.79 4.72
CA SER A 126 -9.41 -13.75 5.72
C SER A 126 -10.84 -13.23 5.66
N PHE A 127 -11.61 -13.53 4.60
CA PHE A 127 -13.03 -13.22 4.54
C PHE A 127 -13.79 -13.82 5.72
N ASN A 128 -13.54 -15.10 6.03
CA ASN A 128 -14.21 -15.78 7.14
C ASN A 128 -13.86 -15.15 8.49
N ASP A 129 -12.59 -14.76 8.67
CA ASP A 129 -12.16 -14.08 9.89
C ASP A 129 -12.93 -12.77 10.15
N ILE A 130 -13.22 -12.01 9.08
CA ILE A 130 -13.98 -10.76 9.20
C ILE A 130 -15.48 -11.06 9.33
N PHE A 131 -15.98 -12.04 8.58
CA PHE A 131 -17.39 -12.45 8.63
C PHE A 131 -17.78 -12.95 10.03
N ASP A 132 -16.93 -13.75 10.66
CA ASP A 132 -17.20 -14.30 12.01
C ASP A 132 -17.19 -13.21 13.09
N LEU A 133 -16.51 -12.08 12.85
CA LEU A 133 -16.49 -10.94 13.77
C LEU A 133 -17.73 -10.04 13.68
N GLN A 134 -18.57 -10.15 12.65
CA GLN A 134 -19.62 -9.17 12.34
C GLN A 134 -20.70 -9.01 13.42
N ASP A 135 -20.91 -10.03 14.26
CA ASP A 135 -21.90 -9.97 15.32
C ASP A 135 -21.39 -9.25 16.59
N GLU A 136 -20.08 -9.15 16.76
CA GLU A 136 -19.43 -8.56 17.94
C GLU A 136 -18.70 -7.24 17.61
N ASN A 137 -18.44 -6.96 16.35
CA ASN A 137 -17.67 -5.81 15.86
C ASN A 137 -18.44 -5.06 14.76
N GLU A 138 -18.89 -3.84 15.08
CA GLU A 138 -19.65 -3.00 14.15
C GLU A 138 -18.87 -2.67 12.86
N TYR A 139 -17.56 -2.52 12.95
CA TYR A 139 -16.69 -2.24 11.77
C TYR A 139 -16.56 -3.47 10.87
N ALA A 140 -16.48 -4.67 11.44
CA ALA A 140 -16.52 -5.91 10.65
C ALA A 140 -17.84 -6.02 9.88
N LYS A 141 -18.96 -5.74 10.54
CA LYS A 141 -20.28 -5.70 9.89
C LYS A 141 -20.35 -4.65 8.79
N GLU A 142 -19.77 -3.47 8.99
CA GLU A 142 -19.70 -2.41 7.99
C GLU A 142 -18.88 -2.84 6.76
N ILE A 143 -17.74 -3.52 6.96
CA ILE A 143 -16.92 -4.05 5.88
C ILE A 143 -17.69 -5.09 5.06
N ILE A 144 -18.32 -6.06 5.71
CA ILE A 144 -19.10 -7.11 5.04
C ILE A 144 -20.25 -6.49 4.22
N ASN A 145 -20.97 -5.52 4.78
CA ASN A 145 -22.03 -4.83 4.06
C ASN A 145 -21.50 -4.05 2.86
N SER A 146 -20.36 -3.39 3.00
CA SER A 146 -19.73 -2.64 1.90
C SER A 146 -19.33 -3.58 0.75
N TRP A 147 -18.76 -4.71 1.06
CA TRP A 147 -18.43 -5.72 0.04
C TRP A 147 -19.67 -6.32 -0.62
N ALA A 148 -20.70 -6.65 0.17
CA ALA A 148 -21.98 -7.18 -0.36
C ALA A 148 -22.68 -6.21 -1.31
N ASN A 149 -22.57 -4.90 -1.06
CA ASN A 149 -23.12 -3.86 -1.91
C ASN A 149 -22.20 -3.46 -3.07
N ALA A 150 -20.98 -4.01 -3.13
CA ALA A 150 -19.94 -3.60 -4.06
C ALA A 150 -19.65 -2.08 -4.02
N ASP A 151 -19.62 -1.50 -2.82
CA ASP A 151 -19.44 -0.06 -2.62
C ASP A 151 -18.15 0.46 -3.25
N TRP A 152 -17.09 -0.33 -3.24
CA TRP A 152 -15.81 -0.05 -3.89
C TRP A 152 -15.94 0.24 -5.39
N PHE A 153 -17.02 -0.24 -6.02
CA PHE A 153 -17.34 -0.05 -7.43
C PHE A 153 -18.48 0.94 -7.65
N THR A 154 -19.56 0.82 -6.87
CA THR A 154 -20.80 1.59 -7.07
C THR A 154 -20.71 3.03 -6.57
N ASN A 155 -19.89 3.30 -5.55
CA ASN A 155 -19.73 4.60 -4.92
C ASN A 155 -18.66 5.50 -5.59
N LYS A 156 -18.20 5.12 -6.79
CA LYS A 156 -17.28 5.98 -7.54
C LYS A 156 -17.96 7.31 -7.93
N PRO A 157 -17.22 8.42 -7.94
CA PRO A 157 -17.77 9.68 -8.41
C PRO A 157 -18.28 9.54 -9.85
N LYS A 158 -19.38 10.25 -10.14
CA LYS A 158 -19.88 10.28 -11.51
C LYS A 158 -18.85 10.96 -12.40
N VAL A 159 -18.69 10.40 -13.60
CA VAL A 159 -17.88 11.03 -14.64
C VAL A 159 -18.53 12.39 -14.99
N GLU A 160 -17.73 13.43 -15.08
CA GLU A 160 -18.17 14.75 -15.49
C GLU A 160 -18.72 14.71 -16.93
N THR A 161 -19.74 15.52 -17.20
CA THR A 161 -20.36 15.59 -18.53
C THR A 161 -19.50 16.34 -19.53
N GLU A 162 -18.56 17.16 -19.04
CA GLU A 162 -17.58 17.90 -19.83
C GLU A 162 -16.22 17.74 -19.16
N ILE A 163 -15.20 17.35 -19.95
CA ILE A 163 -13.84 17.15 -19.48
C ILE A 163 -12.92 18.01 -20.38
N GLU A 164 -12.19 18.96 -19.75
CA GLU A 164 -11.15 19.72 -20.43
C GLU A 164 -9.85 18.92 -20.44
N LEU A 165 -9.28 18.68 -21.63
CA LEU A 165 -8.08 17.90 -21.82
C LEU A 165 -7.00 18.71 -22.50
N THR A 166 -5.77 18.60 -22.01
CA THR A 166 -4.58 19.04 -22.75
C THR A 166 -4.02 17.87 -23.54
N ILE A 167 -3.98 18.02 -24.87
CA ILE A 167 -3.50 16.97 -25.77
C ILE A 167 -2.04 17.20 -26.10
N TYR A 168 -1.20 16.21 -25.87
CA TYR A 168 0.19 16.19 -26.29
C TYR A 168 0.36 15.19 -27.43
N LYS A 169 0.98 15.63 -28.53
CA LYS A 169 1.33 14.75 -29.64
C LYS A 169 2.72 14.18 -29.40
N VAL A 170 2.81 12.88 -29.22
CA VAL A 170 4.08 12.15 -29.15
C VAL A 170 4.46 11.70 -30.55
N GLY A 171 5.72 11.94 -30.95
CA GLY A 171 6.23 11.51 -32.22
C GLY A 171 6.87 10.13 -32.12
N GLY A 172 6.83 9.37 -33.23
CA GLY A 172 7.41 8.03 -33.29
C GLY A 172 6.42 6.92 -32.90
N GLU A 173 6.93 5.70 -32.81
CA GLU A 173 6.19 4.55 -32.33
C GLU A 173 6.22 4.55 -30.79
N THR A 174 5.06 4.47 -30.17
CA THR A 174 4.88 4.41 -28.73
C THR A 174 4.01 3.22 -28.36
N ASN A 175 4.36 2.56 -27.26
CA ASN A 175 3.59 1.42 -26.73
C ASN A 175 3.09 1.72 -25.30
N THR A 176 2.35 0.79 -24.72
CA THR A 176 1.79 0.94 -23.37
C THR A 176 2.88 1.06 -22.31
N ASP A 177 4.02 0.40 -22.48
CA ASP A 177 5.09 0.40 -21.48
C ASP A 177 5.85 1.73 -21.42
N ASP A 178 5.75 2.55 -22.49
CA ASP A 178 6.32 3.90 -22.52
C ASP A 178 5.54 4.86 -21.61
N PHE A 179 4.22 4.61 -21.43
CA PHE A 179 3.35 5.44 -20.61
C PHE A 179 3.07 4.83 -19.23
N SER A 180 3.15 3.52 -19.13
CA SER A 180 2.86 2.77 -17.91
C SER A 180 3.84 1.59 -17.82
N PRO A 181 5.08 1.86 -17.40
CA PRO A 181 6.09 0.81 -17.28
C PRO A 181 5.59 -0.32 -16.38
N ALA A 182 5.60 -1.55 -16.91
CA ALA A 182 5.06 -2.71 -16.21
C ALA A 182 5.67 -2.93 -14.82
N LYS A 183 6.91 -2.51 -14.61
CA LYS A 183 7.59 -2.58 -13.30
C LYS A 183 7.02 -1.60 -12.28
N GLU A 184 6.52 -0.45 -12.72
CA GLU A 184 5.92 0.55 -11.84
C GLU A 184 4.48 0.20 -11.46
N ALA A 185 3.77 -0.51 -12.33
CA ALA A 185 2.42 -1.01 -12.07
C ALA A 185 2.35 -1.96 -10.85
N TRP A 186 3.50 -2.51 -10.43
CA TRP A 186 3.60 -3.43 -9.32
C TRP A 186 4.05 -2.79 -8.00
N SER A 187 4.52 -1.53 -8.02
CA SER A 187 4.94 -0.84 -6.78
C SER A 187 3.75 -0.29 -5.99
N ARG A 188 2.76 0.26 -6.69
CA ARG A 188 1.55 0.84 -6.10
C ARG A 188 0.32 0.50 -6.96
N PRO A 189 -0.35 -0.65 -6.74
CA PRO A 189 -1.53 -1.03 -7.51
C PRO A 189 -2.77 -0.14 -7.24
N ASP A 190 -2.72 0.74 -6.27
CA ASP A 190 -3.75 1.75 -5.98
C ASP A 190 -3.68 3.00 -6.88
N ILE A 191 -2.81 2.98 -7.90
CA ILE A 191 -2.83 3.85 -9.09
C ILE A 191 -2.03 5.14 -9.08
N PRO A 192 -1.71 5.85 -8.00
CA PRO A 192 -1.06 7.15 -8.15
C PRO A 192 0.23 7.15 -8.98
N CYS A 193 0.86 6.00 -9.19
CA CYS A 193 2.06 5.85 -9.98
C CYS A 193 1.82 5.49 -11.46
N LEU A 194 0.55 5.31 -11.87
CA LEU A 194 0.17 4.98 -13.25
C LEU A 194 -0.32 6.19 -14.06
N LEU A 195 -0.28 7.36 -13.47
CA LEU A 195 -0.67 8.65 -14.06
C LEU A 195 0.53 9.59 -14.08
#